data_befca6d24869d868269e9fc7b1df0362
#
_entry.id   befca6d24869d868269e9fc7b1df0362
#
_cell.length_a   1.000
_cell.length_b   1.000
_cell.length_c   1.000
_cell.angle_alpha   90.00
_cell.angle_beta   90.00
_cell.angle_gamma   90.00
#
_symmetry.space_group_name_H-M   'P 1'
#
loop_
_entity.id
_entity.type
_entity.pdbx_description
1 polymer ?
#
loop_
_entity_poly.entity_id
_entity_poly.type
_entity_poly.pdbx_seq_one_letter_code
_entity_poly.pdbx_strand_id
1 'polypeptide(L)'
;IVPEPFYPNYHTFITTAGGVIHPLHTKPEEGYFYADRARIEACITPKTKAIMITNPGNPTGTCLTEEQMKMLLDVAVEHDLYLVADEVYREFTYDGEPLHSFGKFDYGQENLILIDSVSKRFSACGARIGCLISRNRDFMANALKYCQARLSVATLDQIAAAALYSVGPEYFEQVRQEYKRRRDTVVRKLHEIPGVICECPRGAFYLMAALPVDDAEKFQLWLLQEFEDHGDTVMFSAGEPFYATPGKGCNEIRIAYVLKQEDLERAMDLLALGIRKYNETH
;
A
#
# COMPACT_ATOMS: atom_id res chain seq x y z
N ILE A 1 -3.40 -15.15 4.70
CA ILE A 1 -2.77 -14.95 3.38
C ILE A 1 -2.62 -13.46 3.16
N VAL A 2 -1.41 -13.00 2.78
CA VAL A 2 -1.13 -11.58 2.48
C VAL A 2 -0.32 -11.50 1.19
N PRO A 3 -0.78 -10.79 0.15
CA PRO A 3 0.05 -10.53 -1.04
C PRO A 3 1.29 -9.72 -0.64
N GLU A 4 2.48 -10.17 -1.01
CA GLU A 4 3.74 -9.44 -0.81
C GLU A 4 4.25 -8.84 -2.12
N PRO A 5 4.81 -7.61 -2.08
CA PRO A 5 5.09 -6.78 -0.90
C PRO A 5 3.83 -6.16 -0.27
N PHE A 6 3.85 -5.98 1.06
CA PHE A 6 2.73 -5.44 1.84
C PHE A 6 3.20 -4.39 2.85
N TYR A 7 2.27 -3.64 3.44
CA TYR A 7 2.56 -2.67 4.47
C TYR A 7 3.21 -3.31 5.72
N PRO A 8 4.45 -2.94 6.11
CA PRO A 8 5.24 -3.68 7.11
C PRO A 8 4.55 -3.88 8.46
N ASN A 9 3.69 -2.94 8.89
CA ASN A 9 2.97 -3.09 10.15
C ASN A 9 1.99 -4.27 10.18
N TYR A 10 1.57 -4.80 9.03
CA TYR A 10 0.77 -6.04 9.02
C TYR A 10 1.55 -7.20 9.62
N HIS A 11 2.85 -7.30 9.31
CA HIS A 11 3.72 -8.31 9.93
C HIS A 11 3.72 -8.17 11.44
N THR A 12 3.94 -6.94 11.94
CA THR A 12 3.97 -6.67 13.38
C THR A 12 2.64 -7.03 14.04
N PHE A 13 1.51 -6.56 13.52
CA PHE A 13 0.20 -6.79 14.13
C PHE A 13 -0.24 -8.25 14.09
N ILE A 14 -0.03 -8.93 12.95
CA ILE A 14 -0.39 -10.34 12.79
C ILE A 14 0.44 -11.20 13.74
N THR A 15 1.77 -10.98 13.79
CA THR A 15 2.67 -11.76 14.65
C THR A 15 2.39 -11.52 16.14
N THR A 16 2.15 -10.26 16.53
CA THR A 16 1.80 -9.90 17.92
C THR A 16 0.48 -10.56 18.36
N ALA A 17 -0.44 -10.76 17.43
CA ALA A 17 -1.70 -11.48 17.69
C ALA A 17 -1.54 -13.01 17.67
N GLY A 18 -0.32 -13.54 17.50
CA GLY A 18 -0.05 -14.98 17.39
C GLY A 18 -0.38 -15.57 16.03
N GLY A 19 -0.64 -14.73 15.04
CA GLY A 19 -0.86 -15.15 13.65
C GLY A 19 0.44 -15.41 12.90
N VAL A 20 0.33 -16.15 11.80
CA VAL A 20 1.43 -16.42 10.86
C VAL A 20 1.02 -15.91 9.48
N ILE A 21 1.89 -15.14 8.85
CA ILE A 21 1.68 -14.71 7.47
C ILE A 21 2.03 -15.86 6.54
N HIS A 22 1.08 -16.22 5.68
CA HIS A 22 1.35 -17.03 4.51
C HIS A 22 1.40 -16.09 3.30
N PRO A 23 2.61 -15.78 2.76
CA PRO A 23 2.75 -14.79 1.71
C PRO A 23 2.22 -15.32 0.38
N LEU A 24 1.47 -14.47 -0.32
CA LEU A 24 1.11 -14.67 -1.73
C LEU A 24 2.14 -13.92 -2.57
N HIS A 25 3.02 -14.68 -3.22
CA HIS A 25 4.15 -14.10 -3.96
C HIS A 25 3.70 -13.33 -5.20
N THR A 26 4.34 -12.20 -5.42
CA THR A 26 4.21 -11.39 -6.64
C THR A 26 5.59 -11.04 -7.21
N LYS A 27 5.62 -10.36 -8.35
CA LYS A 27 6.86 -9.96 -9.03
C LYS A 27 6.74 -8.55 -9.59
N PRO A 28 7.85 -7.77 -9.62
CA PRO A 28 7.87 -6.45 -10.23
C PRO A 28 7.53 -6.48 -11.73
N GLU A 29 7.96 -7.52 -12.47
CA GLU A 29 7.69 -7.68 -13.90
C GLU A 29 6.20 -7.95 -14.21
N GLU A 30 5.41 -8.36 -13.21
CA GLU A 30 3.96 -8.58 -13.30
C GLU A 30 3.17 -7.40 -12.71
N GLY A 31 3.82 -6.27 -12.39
CA GLY A 31 3.20 -5.14 -11.69
C GLY A 31 2.66 -5.53 -10.30
N TYR A 32 3.26 -6.54 -9.67
CA TYR A 32 2.83 -7.09 -8.37
C TYR A 32 1.38 -7.63 -8.38
N PHE A 33 0.93 -8.15 -9.51
CA PHE A 33 -0.40 -8.71 -9.66
C PHE A 33 -0.60 -9.95 -8.77
N TYR A 34 -1.68 -9.96 -8.00
CA TYR A 34 -2.01 -11.04 -7.07
C TYR A 34 -3.43 -11.59 -7.19
N ALA A 35 -4.33 -10.90 -7.88
CA ALA A 35 -5.75 -11.24 -7.92
C ALA A 35 -6.03 -12.38 -8.92
N ASP A 36 -5.43 -13.52 -8.68
CA ASP A 36 -5.62 -14.77 -9.40
C ASP A 36 -6.18 -15.84 -8.46
N ARG A 37 -7.34 -16.40 -8.80
CA ARG A 37 -8.06 -17.35 -7.95
C ARG A 37 -7.22 -18.58 -7.63
N ALA A 38 -6.58 -19.18 -8.63
CA ALA A 38 -5.83 -20.41 -8.45
C ALA A 38 -4.60 -20.18 -7.54
N ARG A 39 -3.92 -19.03 -7.68
CA ARG A 39 -2.79 -18.65 -6.81
C ARG A 39 -3.23 -18.45 -5.37
N ILE A 40 -4.39 -17.83 -5.15
CA ILE A 40 -4.93 -17.60 -3.80
C ILE A 40 -5.36 -18.90 -3.15
N GLU A 41 -6.12 -19.74 -3.87
CA GLU A 41 -6.59 -21.03 -3.36
C GLU A 41 -5.43 -21.97 -3.04
N ALA A 42 -4.34 -21.95 -3.82
CA ALA A 42 -3.14 -22.73 -3.54
C ALA A 42 -2.44 -22.33 -2.21
N CYS A 43 -2.69 -21.12 -1.70
CA CYS A 43 -2.21 -20.68 -0.40
C CYS A 43 -3.13 -21.07 0.77
N ILE A 44 -4.34 -21.57 0.50
CA ILE A 44 -5.30 -21.92 1.56
C ILE A 44 -4.91 -23.23 2.21
N THR A 45 -4.90 -23.22 3.53
CA THR A 45 -4.64 -24.41 4.38
C THR A 45 -5.74 -24.52 5.44
N PRO A 46 -5.87 -25.68 6.14
CA PRO A 46 -6.80 -25.80 7.26
C PRO A 46 -6.57 -24.79 8.41
N LYS A 47 -5.40 -24.14 8.44
CA LYS A 47 -5.06 -23.11 9.43
C LYS A 47 -5.35 -21.69 8.95
N THR A 48 -5.64 -21.50 7.67
CA THR A 48 -5.94 -20.16 7.11
C THR A 48 -7.20 -19.62 7.76
N LYS A 49 -7.15 -18.33 8.16
CA LYS A 49 -8.28 -17.63 8.79
C LYS A 49 -8.73 -16.41 8.00
N ALA A 50 -7.81 -15.79 7.29
CA ALA A 50 -8.11 -14.57 6.56
C ALA A 50 -7.25 -14.40 5.31
N ILE A 51 -7.79 -13.66 4.37
CA ILE A 51 -7.05 -13.00 3.27
C ILE A 51 -7.02 -11.53 3.63
N MET A 52 -5.83 -10.91 3.68
CA MET A 52 -5.66 -9.50 3.99
C MET A 52 -5.05 -8.77 2.82
N ILE A 53 -5.71 -7.72 2.37
CA ILE A 53 -5.29 -6.93 1.20
C ILE A 53 -5.39 -5.44 1.51
N THR A 54 -4.66 -4.63 0.74
CA THR A 54 -4.83 -3.17 0.66
C THR A 54 -5.25 -2.80 -0.75
N ASN A 55 -6.35 -2.05 -0.90
CA ASN A 55 -6.85 -1.62 -2.21
C ASN A 55 -7.37 -0.18 -2.18
N PRO A 56 -6.72 0.77 -2.90
CA PRO A 56 -5.45 0.68 -3.63
C PRO A 56 -4.24 0.32 -2.77
N GLY A 57 -3.25 -0.35 -3.37
CA GLY A 57 -2.14 -1.03 -2.70
C GLY A 57 -1.07 -0.09 -2.08
N ASN A 58 -0.64 -0.38 -0.88
CA ASN A 58 0.61 0.06 -0.29
C ASN A 58 1.46 -1.20 -0.02
N PRO A 59 2.63 -1.34 -0.69
CA PRO A 59 3.43 -0.31 -1.35
C PRO A 59 3.28 -0.20 -2.89
N THR A 60 2.51 -1.07 -3.54
CA THR A 60 2.61 -1.33 -4.98
C THR A 60 1.81 -0.35 -5.86
N GLY A 61 0.82 0.34 -5.29
CA GLY A 61 -0.10 1.18 -6.07
C GLY A 61 -1.07 0.39 -6.97
N THR A 62 -1.18 -0.93 -6.79
CA THR A 62 -2.14 -1.78 -7.52
C THR A 62 -3.58 -1.39 -7.18
N CYS A 63 -4.48 -1.50 -8.17
CA CYS A 63 -5.91 -1.36 -7.98
C CYS A 63 -6.62 -2.61 -8.51
N LEU A 64 -7.57 -3.10 -7.75
CA LEU A 64 -8.41 -4.23 -8.14
C LEU A 64 -9.58 -3.76 -8.99
N THR A 65 -9.89 -4.51 -10.04
CA THR A 65 -11.18 -4.35 -10.74
C THR A 65 -12.32 -4.90 -9.91
N GLU A 66 -13.55 -4.57 -10.29
CA GLU A 66 -14.74 -5.08 -9.60
C GLU A 66 -14.84 -6.61 -9.66
N GLU A 67 -14.47 -7.21 -10.79
CA GLU A 67 -14.46 -8.66 -10.98
C GLU A 67 -13.42 -9.33 -10.07
N GLN A 68 -12.25 -8.70 -9.90
CA GLN A 68 -11.20 -9.18 -9.01
C GLN A 68 -11.63 -9.08 -7.55
N MET A 69 -12.28 -7.97 -7.17
CA MET A 69 -12.84 -7.80 -5.83
C MET A 69 -13.91 -8.83 -5.54
N LYS A 70 -14.80 -9.06 -6.50
CA LYS A 70 -15.86 -10.09 -6.41
C LYS A 70 -15.23 -11.48 -6.21
N MET A 71 -14.25 -11.83 -7.03
CA MET A 71 -13.54 -13.11 -6.95
C MET A 71 -12.90 -13.33 -5.58
N LEU A 72 -12.24 -12.30 -5.01
CA LEU A 72 -11.64 -12.38 -3.66
C LEU A 72 -12.70 -12.63 -2.57
N LEU A 73 -13.84 -11.94 -2.67
CA LEU A 73 -14.95 -12.13 -1.73
C LEU A 73 -15.58 -13.52 -1.89
N ASP A 74 -15.77 -14.00 -3.13
CA ASP A 74 -16.26 -15.35 -3.41
C ASP A 74 -15.36 -16.41 -2.77
N VAL A 75 -14.03 -16.30 -2.95
CA VAL A 75 -13.06 -17.22 -2.32
C VAL A 75 -13.16 -17.17 -0.80
N ALA A 76 -13.28 -15.99 -0.21
CA ALA A 76 -13.41 -15.88 1.24
C ALA A 76 -14.70 -16.55 1.76
N VAL A 77 -15.81 -16.38 1.07
CA VAL A 77 -17.10 -17.00 1.42
C VAL A 77 -17.06 -18.52 1.26
N GLU A 78 -16.56 -19.00 0.12
CA GLU A 78 -16.52 -20.44 -0.20
C GLU A 78 -15.63 -21.24 0.76
N HIS A 79 -14.56 -20.61 1.28
CA HIS A 79 -13.61 -21.24 2.19
C HIS A 79 -13.81 -20.87 3.66
N ASP A 80 -14.90 -20.18 4.01
CA ASP A 80 -15.20 -19.69 5.37
C ASP A 80 -14.03 -18.90 5.99
N LEU A 81 -13.47 -17.98 5.19
CA LEU A 81 -12.39 -17.08 5.59
C LEU A 81 -12.90 -15.66 5.80
N TYR A 82 -12.17 -14.87 6.57
CA TYR A 82 -12.34 -13.43 6.56
C TYR A 82 -11.58 -12.80 5.39
N LEU A 83 -12.21 -11.83 4.72
CA LEU A 83 -11.53 -10.89 3.82
C LEU A 83 -11.33 -9.57 4.55
N VAL A 84 -10.09 -9.27 4.90
CA VAL A 84 -9.70 -8.00 5.53
C VAL A 84 -9.25 -7.06 4.43
N ALA A 85 -10.03 -6.06 4.11
CA ALA A 85 -9.77 -5.09 3.06
C ALA A 85 -9.44 -3.72 3.66
N ASP A 86 -8.18 -3.32 3.55
CA ASP A 86 -7.72 -1.98 3.92
C ASP A 86 -7.96 -1.04 2.73
N GLU A 87 -8.92 -0.12 2.88
CA GLU A 87 -9.35 0.82 1.84
C GLU A 87 -8.91 2.26 2.13
N VAL A 88 -7.91 2.47 2.96
CA VAL A 88 -7.48 3.83 3.37
C VAL A 88 -7.05 4.71 2.20
N TYR A 89 -6.66 4.13 1.07
CA TYR A 89 -6.25 4.83 -0.16
C TYR A 89 -7.36 4.93 -1.20
N ARG A 90 -8.60 4.59 -0.90
CA ARG A 90 -9.72 4.49 -1.86
C ARG A 90 -9.90 5.74 -2.72
N GLU A 91 -9.65 6.94 -2.20
CA GLU A 91 -9.80 8.19 -2.95
C GLU A 91 -8.65 8.46 -3.95
N PHE A 92 -7.58 7.68 -3.89
CA PHE A 92 -6.40 7.82 -4.74
C PHE A 92 -6.44 6.76 -5.85
N THR A 93 -7.25 6.99 -6.87
CA THR A 93 -7.29 6.20 -8.10
C THR A 93 -7.09 7.12 -9.29
N TYR A 94 -6.43 6.63 -10.34
CA TYR A 94 -5.99 7.43 -11.46
C TYR A 94 -6.49 6.86 -12.80
N ASP A 95 -6.37 7.66 -13.88
CA ASP A 95 -6.63 7.24 -15.26
C ASP A 95 -8.04 6.68 -15.51
N GLY A 96 -9.03 7.22 -14.79
CA GLY A 96 -10.42 6.81 -14.91
C GLY A 96 -10.76 5.50 -14.18
N GLU A 97 -9.83 4.98 -13.38
CA GLU A 97 -10.15 3.86 -12.49
C GLU A 97 -11.29 4.24 -11.54
N PRO A 98 -12.36 3.46 -11.52
CA PRO A 98 -13.48 3.78 -10.65
C PRO A 98 -13.15 3.56 -9.18
N LEU A 99 -13.78 4.35 -8.32
CA LEU A 99 -13.73 4.16 -6.88
C LEU A 99 -14.58 2.94 -6.50
N HIS A 100 -13.93 1.85 -6.15
CA HIS A 100 -14.60 0.65 -5.68
C HIS A 100 -14.38 0.44 -4.17
N SER A 101 -15.40 -0.08 -3.51
CA SER A 101 -15.33 -0.58 -2.14
C SER A 101 -15.95 -1.97 -2.08
N PHE A 102 -15.37 -2.86 -1.30
CA PHE A 102 -15.97 -4.17 -1.02
C PHE A 102 -17.32 -4.05 -0.30
N GLY A 103 -17.56 -2.94 0.39
CA GLY A 103 -18.83 -2.66 1.05
C GLY A 103 -20.04 -2.53 0.13
N LYS A 104 -19.82 -2.44 -1.20
CA LYS A 104 -20.90 -2.36 -2.19
C LYS A 104 -21.59 -3.69 -2.50
N PHE A 105 -20.95 -4.82 -2.23
CA PHE A 105 -21.50 -6.13 -2.50
C PHE A 105 -22.60 -6.50 -1.50
N ASP A 106 -23.72 -7.08 -1.96
CA ASP A 106 -24.87 -7.42 -1.13
C ASP A 106 -24.72 -8.76 -0.40
N TYR A 107 -23.65 -9.52 -0.65
CA TYR A 107 -23.37 -10.84 -0.08
C TYR A 107 -21.98 -10.88 0.56
N GLY A 108 -21.68 -11.97 1.29
CA GLY A 108 -20.37 -12.18 1.93
C GLY A 108 -20.01 -11.16 3.01
N GLN A 109 -20.97 -10.36 3.47
CA GLN A 109 -20.75 -9.24 4.38
C GLN A 109 -20.35 -9.69 5.81
N GLU A 110 -20.63 -10.93 6.18
CA GLU A 110 -20.16 -11.49 7.45
C GLU A 110 -18.70 -11.95 7.39
N ASN A 111 -18.21 -12.25 6.19
CA ASN A 111 -16.79 -12.56 5.94
C ASN A 111 -15.94 -11.30 5.74
N LEU A 112 -16.56 -10.16 5.45
CA LEU A 112 -15.88 -8.92 5.12
C LEU A 112 -15.56 -8.09 6.35
N ILE A 113 -14.31 -7.63 6.43
CA ILE A 113 -13.82 -6.66 7.42
C ILE A 113 -13.18 -5.52 6.63
N LEU A 114 -13.79 -4.35 6.65
CA LEU A 114 -13.24 -3.14 6.03
C LEU A 114 -12.45 -2.32 7.05
N ILE A 115 -11.33 -1.80 6.62
CA ILE A 115 -10.53 -0.83 7.37
C ILE A 115 -10.48 0.46 6.57
N ASP A 116 -10.78 1.58 7.20
CA ASP A 116 -10.71 2.91 6.60
C ASP A 116 -10.17 3.93 7.61
N SER A 117 -9.76 5.11 7.15
CA SER A 117 -9.20 6.15 8.00
C SER A 117 -9.34 7.53 7.35
N VAL A 118 -9.42 8.57 8.17
CA VAL A 118 -9.32 9.96 7.74
C VAL A 118 -7.89 10.36 7.36
N SER A 119 -6.90 9.55 7.74
CA SER A 119 -5.47 9.86 7.62
C SER A 119 -5.02 10.18 6.20
N LYS A 120 -5.47 9.41 5.21
CA LYS A 120 -5.03 9.57 3.83
C LYS A 120 -6.02 10.41 3.02
N ARG A 121 -7.29 10.05 3.10
CA ARG A 121 -8.39 10.71 2.40
C ARG A 121 -8.42 12.22 2.61
N PHE A 122 -8.17 12.69 3.83
CA PHE A 122 -8.25 14.09 4.20
C PHE A 122 -6.92 14.70 4.63
N SER A 123 -5.79 14.02 4.38
CA SER A 123 -4.46 14.42 4.86
C SER A 123 -4.41 14.67 6.37
N ALA A 124 -5.28 13.99 7.13
CA ALA A 124 -5.48 14.16 8.57
C ALA A 124 -4.81 13.05 9.39
N CYS A 125 -3.59 12.67 9.02
CA CYS A 125 -2.87 11.56 9.68
C CYS A 125 -2.56 11.82 11.16
N GLY A 126 -2.45 13.08 11.57
CA GLY A 126 -2.25 13.50 12.96
C GLY A 126 -3.48 13.30 13.85
N ALA A 127 -4.69 13.25 13.30
CA ALA A 127 -5.93 13.04 14.06
C ALA A 127 -6.05 11.64 14.67
N ARG A 128 -5.30 10.65 14.16
CA ARG A 128 -5.27 9.28 14.67
C ARG A 128 -6.65 8.59 14.69
N ILE A 129 -7.47 8.84 13.67
CA ILE A 129 -8.83 8.30 13.54
C ILE A 129 -8.90 7.32 12.38
N GLY A 130 -9.33 6.12 12.69
CA GLY A 130 -9.67 5.09 11.73
C GLY A 130 -10.95 4.37 12.17
N CYS A 131 -11.50 3.57 11.28
CA CYS A 131 -12.66 2.76 11.57
C CYS A 131 -12.48 1.34 11.03
N LEU A 132 -13.18 0.43 11.70
CA LEU A 132 -13.31 -0.96 11.32
C LEU A 132 -14.80 -1.22 11.13
N ILE A 133 -15.16 -1.82 10.00
CA ILE A 133 -16.55 -2.01 9.57
C ILE A 133 -16.74 -3.46 9.19
N SER A 134 -17.74 -4.12 9.77
CA SER A 134 -18.17 -5.46 9.40
C SER A 134 -19.64 -5.67 9.76
N ARG A 135 -20.32 -6.55 9.06
CA ARG A 135 -21.67 -7.03 9.45
C ARG A 135 -21.63 -8.27 10.34
N ASN A 136 -20.46 -8.86 10.56
CA ASN A 136 -20.27 -9.97 11.48
C ASN A 136 -20.38 -9.45 12.93
N ARG A 137 -21.48 -9.78 13.58
CA ARG A 137 -21.80 -9.29 14.94
C ARG A 137 -20.84 -9.82 15.99
N ASP A 138 -20.44 -11.09 15.89
CA ASP A 138 -19.54 -11.72 16.85
C ASP A 138 -18.13 -11.12 16.72
N PHE A 139 -17.66 -10.91 15.50
CA PHE A 139 -16.42 -10.22 15.25
C PHE A 139 -16.46 -8.80 15.82
N MET A 140 -17.50 -8.02 15.53
CA MET A 140 -17.63 -6.64 16.02
C MET A 140 -17.75 -6.56 17.55
N ALA A 141 -18.43 -7.50 18.20
CA ALA A 141 -18.51 -7.56 19.65
C ALA A 141 -17.14 -7.80 20.31
N ASN A 142 -16.29 -8.61 19.67
CA ASN A 142 -14.92 -8.84 20.14
C ASN A 142 -13.99 -7.65 19.82
N ALA A 143 -14.08 -7.09 18.61
CA ALA A 143 -13.31 -5.89 18.24
C ALA A 143 -13.58 -4.72 19.18
N LEU A 144 -14.84 -4.54 19.61
CA LEU A 144 -15.22 -3.50 20.57
C LEU A 144 -14.47 -3.63 21.90
N LYS A 145 -14.23 -4.85 22.41
CA LYS A 145 -13.46 -5.09 23.64
C LYS A 145 -12.02 -4.54 23.53
N TYR A 146 -11.38 -4.74 22.39
CA TYR A 146 -10.04 -4.20 22.12
C TYR A 146 -10.06 -2.67 22.01
N CYS A 147 -11.08 -2.10 21.36
CA CYS A 147 -11.26 -0.66 21.29
C CYS A 147 -11.47 -0.04 22.67
N GLN A 148 -12.25 -0.69 23.53
CA GLN A 148 -12.46 -0.25 24.92
C GLN A 148 -11.19 -0.37 25.76
N ALA A 149 -10.39 -1.43 25.58
CA ALA A 149 -9.13 -1.63 26.31
C ALA A 149 -8.08 -0.55 26.00
N ARG A 150 -8.03 -0.06 24.76
CA ARG A 150 -7.12 1.04 24.36
C ARG A 150 -7.70 2.44 24.60
N LEU A 151 -8.93 2.55 25.06
CA LEU A 151 -9.72 3.76 25.22
C LEU A 151 -10.13 4.41 23.87
N SER A 152 -11.03 5.39 23.94
CA SER A 152 -11.55 6.06 22.77
C SER A 152 -10.54 7.03 22.15
N VAL A 153 -10.72 7.32 20.85
CA VAL A 153 -10.06 8.45 20.21
C VAL A 153 -10.49 9.76 20.87
N ALA A 154 -9.59 10.75 20.94
CA ALA A 154 -9.87 12.05 21.54
C ALA A 154 -11.14 12.70 20.97
N THR A 155 -12.03 13.20 21.83
CA THR A 155 -13.33 13.75 21.42
C THR A 155 -13.20 14.94 20.48
N LEU A 156 -12.22 15.83 20.71
CA LEU A 156 -11.99 16.99 19.85
C LEU A 156 -11.59 16.57 18.44
N ASP A 157 -10.74 15.56 18.31
CA ASP A 157 -10.34 15.02 17.00
C ASP A 157 -11.53 14.35 16.28
N GLN A 158 -12.42 13.68 17.01
CA GLN A 158 -13.64 13.09 16.44
C GLN A 158 -14.58 14.18 15.89
N ILE A 159 -14.77 15.28 16.63
CA ILE A 159 -15.61 16.41 16.19
C ILE A 159 -14.99 17.06 14.93
N ALA A 160 -13.68 17.30 14.94
CA ALA A 160 -12.96 17.84 13.80
C ALA A 160 -13.05 16.90 12.58
N ALA A 161 -12.85 15.61 12.78
CA ALA A 161 -12.94 14.62 11.71
C ALA A 161 -14.35 14.50 11.13
N ALA A 162 -15.40 14.64 11.93
CA ALA A 162 -16.77 14.66 11.43
C ALA A 162 -17.01 15.82 10.44
N ALA A 163 -16.39 16.99 10.67
CA ALA A 163 -16.46 18.12 9.77
C ALA A 163 -15.76 17.88 8.41
N LEU A 164 -14.76 17.01 8.36
CA LEU A 164 -14.07 16.68 7.10
C LEU A 164 -15.00 16.03 6.06
N TYR A 165 -16.04 15.33 6.51
CA TYR A 165 -17.02 14.69 5.60
C TYR A 165 -17.99 15.69 4.95
N SER A 166 -17.90 16.99 5.26
CA SER A 166 -18.64 18.05 4.59
C SER A 166 -17.94 18.62 3.35
N VAL A 167 -16.68 18.20 3.06
CA VAL A 167 -15.98 18.65 1.85
C VAL A 167 -16.66 18.06 0.60
N GLY A 168 -16.74 18.89 -0.46
CA GLY A 168 -17.35 18.48 -1.71
C GLY A 168 -16.44 17.54 -2.55
N PRO A 169 -17.00 16.93 -3.58
CA PRO A 169 -16.27 16.02 -4.47
C PRO A 169 -15.10 16.72 -5.20
N GLU A 170 -15.16 18.04 -5.36
CA GLU A 170 -14.12 18.85 -6.01
C GLU A 170 -12.77 18.74 -5.28
N TYR A 171 -12.80 18.63 -3.96
CA TYR A 171 -11.59 18.43 -3.15
C TYR A 171 -10.86 17.16 -3.57
N PHE A 172 -11.58 16.04 -3.65
CA PHE A 172 -11.00 14.77 -4.02
C PHE A 172 -10.49 14.76 -5.47
N GLU A 173 -11.20 15.41 -6.37
CA GLU A 173 -10.78 15.55 -7.77
C GLU A 173 -9.48 16.34 -7.89
N GLN A 174 -9.35 17.47 -7.20
CA GLN A 174 -8.11 18.25 -7.17
C GLN A 174 -6.95 17.45 -6.59
N VAL A 175 -7.17 16.70 -5.51
CA VAL A 175 -6.17 15.83 -4.89
C VAL A 175 -5.74 14.73 -5.88
N ARG A 176 -6.68 14.06 -6.53
CA ARG A 176 -6.36 13.02 -7.53
C ARG A 176 -5.53 13.57 -8.69
N GLN A 177 -5.90 14.72 -9.23
CA GLN A 177 -5.15 15.34 -10.33
C GLN A 177 -3.74 15.73 -9.90
N GLU A 178 -3.57 16.27 -8.69
CA GLU A 178 -2.25 16.62 -8.17
C GLU A 178 -1.37 15.37 -8.01
N TYR A 179 -1.87 14.32 -7.36
CA TYR A 179 -1.11 13.10 -7.17
C TYR A 179 -0.86 12.34 -8.47
N LYS A 180 -1.78 12.43 -9.43
CA LYS A 180 -1.53 11.90 -10.79
C LYS A 180 -0.34 12.59 -11.45
N ARG A 181 -0.26 13.94 -11.40
CA ARG A 181 0.90 14.68 -11.97
C ARG A 181 2.21 14.25 -11.30
N ARG A 182 2.22 14.11 -9.97
CA ARG A 182 3.39 13.64 -9.22
C ARG A 182 3.81 12.22 -9.63
N ARG A 183 2.85 11.31 -9.69
CA ARG A 183 3.07 9.94 -10.16
C ARG A 183 3.68 9.92 -11.57
N ASP A 184 3.04 10.61 -12.51
CA ASP A 184 3.47 10.62 -13.91
C ASP A 184 4.90 11.17 -14.06
N THR A 185 5.27 12.16 -13.24
CA THR A 185 6.64 12.69 -13.16
C THR A 185 7.64 11.61 -12.71
N VAL A 186 7.35 10.95 -11.60
CA VAL A 186 8.24 9.91 -11.04
C VAL A 186 8.37 8.72 -11.99
N VAL A 187 7.25 8.22 -12.53
CA VAL A 187 7.25 7.07 -13.44
C VAL A 187 8.03 7.38 -14.72
N ARG A 188 7.81 8.56 -15.33
CA ARG A 188 8.56 8.99 -16.51
C ARG A 188 10.08 8.98 -16.25
N LYS A 189 10.51 9.57 -15.13
CA LYS A 189 11.91 9.64 -14.74
C LYS A 189 12.53 8.26 -14.45
N LEU A 190 11.80 7.38 -13.79
CA LEU A 190 12.26 6.01 -13.52
C LEU A 190 12.45 5.22 -14.82
N HIS A 191 11.55 5.37 -15.79
CA HIS A 191 11.66 4.70 -17.09
C HIS A 191 12.84 5.22 -17.95
N GLU A 192 13.42 6.40 -17.63
CA GLU A 192 14.63 6.90 -18.25
C GLU A 192 15.92 6.23 -17.70
N ILE A 193 15.83 5.49 -16.58
CA ILE A 193 16.98 4.83 -15.95
C ILE A 193 17.10 3.39 -16.48
N PRO A 194 18.20 3.06 -17.17
CA PRO A 194 18.38 1.71 -17.70
C PRO A 194 18.38 0.64 -16.62
N GLY A 195 17.63 -0.43 -16.83
CA GLY A 195 17.57 -1.57 -15.92
C GLY A 195 16.60 -1.44 -14.74
N VAL A 196 15.95 -0.29 -14.56
CA VAL A 196 14.86 -0.14 -13.59
C VAL A 196 13.61 -0.83 -14.11
N ILE A 197 12.95 -1.63 -13.24
CA ILE A 197 11.66 -2.25 -13.50
C ILE A 197 10.63 -1.54 -12.61
N CYS A 198 9.68 -0.87 -13.24
CA CYS A 198 8.62 -0.14 -12.53
C CYS A 198 7.36 -0.10 -13.39
N GLU A 199 6.27 -0.65 -12.88
CA GLU A 199 4.96 -0.47 -13.48
C GLU A 199 4.31 0.82 -12.97
N CYS A 200 3.50 1.44 -13.83
CA CYS A 200 2.78 2.66 -13.47
C CYS A 200 1.68 2.33 -12.45
N PRO A 201 1.73 2.85 -11.21
CA PRO A 201 0.72 2.56 -10.22
C PRO A 201 -0.64 3.17 -10.62
N ARG A 202 -1.71 2.41 -10.39
CA ARG A 202 -3.10 2.83 -10.72
C ARG A 202 -3.77 3.54 -9.56
N GLY A 203 -3.21 3.43 -8.35
CA GLY A 203 -3.73 4.11 -7.17
C GLY A 203 -2.73 4.29 -6.05
N ALA A 204 -3.21 4.70 -4.89
CA ALA A 204 -2.44 5.15 -3.73
C ALA A 204 -1.50 6.34 -4.08
N PHE A 205 -0.44 6.55 -3.34
CA PHE A 205 0.62 7.51 -3.66
C PHE A 205 2.02 6.91 -3.44
N TYR A 206 2.11 5.63 -3.73
CA TYR A 206 3.34 4.84 -3.69
C TYR A 206 3.54 4.09 -4.99
N LEU A 207 4.79 3.78 -5.27
CA LEU A 207 5.18 2.78 -6.25
C LEU A 207 6.34 1.97 -5.71
N MET A 208 6.46 0.75 -6.20
CA MET A 208 7.64 -0.10 -6.05
C MET A 208 8.43 -0.07 -7.35
N ALA A 209 9.75 -0.05 -7.22
CA ALA A 209 10.66 -0.19 -8.36
C ALA A 209 11.79 -1.14 -7.99
N ALA A 210 12.15 -2.06 -8.90
CA ALA A 210 13.36 -2.83 -8.80
C ALA A 210 14.50 -2.06 -9.50
N LEU A 211 15.58 -1.84 -8.77
CA LEU A 211 16.75 -1.09 -9.24
C LEU A 211 17.85 -2.02 -9.75
N PRO A 212 18.67 -1.59 -10.70
CA PRO A 212 19.85 -2.33 -11.14
C PRO A 212 21.02 -2.16 -10.13
N VAL A 213 20.80 -2.53 -8.88
CA VAL A 213 21.81 -2.54 -7.79
C VAL A 213 21.78 -3.90 -7.10
N ASP A 214 22.83 -4.25 -6.39
CA ASP A 214 22.94 -5.51 -5.67
C ASP A 214 21.99 -5.57 -4.45
N ASP A 215 21.91 -4.45 -3.71
CA ASP A 215 21.19 -4.35 -2.46
C ASP A 215 20.74 -2.89 -2.23
N ALA A 216 19.43 -2.67 -2.11
CA ALA A 216 18.85 -1.35 -2.00
C ALA A 216 19.15 -0.68 -0.64
N GLU A 217 19.32 -1.45 0.44
CA GLU A 217 19.69 -0.90 1.74
C GLU A 217 21.14 -0.42 1.77
N LYS A 218 22.05 -1.22 1.20
CA LYS A 218 23.46 -0.79 1.03
C LYS A 218 23.55 0.44 0.14
N PHE A 219 22.84 0.43 -0.98
CA PHE A 219 22.77 1.58 -1.87
C PHE A 219 22.25 2.83 -1.15
N GLN A 220 21.19 2.71 -0.35
CA GLN A 220 20.68 3.83 0.43
C GLN A 220 21.70 4.35 1.46
N LEU A 221 22.40 3.45 2.18
CA LEU A 221 23.44 3.85 3.12
C LEU A 221 24.58 4.59 2.41
N TRP A 222 25.01 4.10 1.25
CA TRP A 222 26.03 4.78 0.44
C TRP A 222 25.54 6.16 -0.05
N LEU A 223 24.28 6.28 -0.50
CA LEU A 223 23.71 7.59 -0.87
C LEU A 223 23.73 8.60 0.27
N LEU A 224 23.53 8.16 1.49
CA LEU A 224 23.50 9.03 2.66
C LEU A 224 24.87 9.36 3.22
N GLN A 225 25.88 8.51 3.01
CA GLN A 225 27.21 8.64 3.63
C GLN A 225 28.26 9.19 2.66
N GLU A 226 28.16 8.87 1.38
CA GLU A 226 29.23 9.08 0.40
C GLU A 226 28.81 9.87 -0.84
N PHE A 227 27.50 9.90 -1.15
CA PHE A 227 26.99 10.53 -2.35
C PHE A 227 26.39 11.90 -2.09
N GLU A 228 26.80 12.86 -2.90
CA GLU A 228 26.13 14.15 -3.02
C GLU A 228 26.19 14.66 -4.46
N ASP A 229 25.26 15.53 -4.80
CA ASP A 229 25.28 16.35 -6.00
C ASP A 229 24.78 17.75 -5.66
N HIS A 230 25.68 18.74 -5.70
CA HIS A 230 25.44 20.13 -5.24
C HIS A 230 24.93 20.23 -3.79
N GLY A 231 25.37 19.34 -2.91
CA GLY A 231 24.97 19.29 -1.51
C GLY A 231 23.65 18.55 -1.25
N ASP A 232 23.04 17.99 -2.28
CA ASP A 232 21.81 17.23 -2.18
C ASP A 232 22.07 15.72 -2.27
N THR A 233 21.26 14.92 -1.57
CA THR A 233 21.16 13.49 -1.75
C THR A 233 19.69 13.06 -1.75
N VAL A 234 19.40 11.77 -1.98
CA VAL A 234 18.04 11.21 -2.01
C VAL A 234 17.92 10.02 -1.08
N MET A 235 16.72 9.84 -0.52
CA MET A 235 16.37 8.73 0.35
C MET A 235 15.03 8.12 -0.09
N PHE A 236 14.91 6.80 0.04
CA PHE A 236 13.72 6.02 -0.25
C PHE A 236 13.47 5.00 0.88
N SER A 237 12.46 4.15 0.75
CA SER A 237 12.30 2.98 1.63
C SER A 237 12.83 1.74 0.91
N ALA A 238 13.83 1.05 1.46
CA ALA A 238 14.28 -0.24 0.93
C ALA A 238 13.14 -1.27 0.93
N GLY A 239 13.16 -2.20 -0.03
CA GLY A 239 12.04 -3.09 -0.32
C GLY A 239 11.93 -4.30 0.61
N GLU A 240 13.04 -4.84 1.11
CA GLU A 240 13.05 -6.06 1.91
C GLU A 240 12.05 -6.05 3.09
N PRO A 241 11.89 -4.96 3.88
CA PRO A 241 10.93 -4.91 4.99
C PRO A 241 9.45 -5.05 4.59
N PHE A 242 9.13 -4.97 3.30
CA PHE A 242 7.76 -5.16 2.79
C PHE A 242 7.43 -6.62 2.48
N TYR A 243 8.37 -7.53 2.69
CA TYR A 243 8.24 -8.96 2.41
C TYR A 243 8.29 -9.79 3.69
N ALA A 244 7.49 -10.86 3.75
CA ALA A 244 7.62 -11.89 4.77
C ALA A 244 8.64 -12.97 4.35
N THR A 245 8.85 -13.13 3.04
CA THR A 245 9.78 -14.11 2.48
C THR A 245 11.20 -13.57 2.53
N PRO A 246 12.12 -14.23 3.26
CA PRO A 246 13.52 -13.80 3.34
C PRO A 246 14.19 -13.69 1.98
N GLY A 247 14.99 -12.65 1.77
CA GLY A 247 15.75 -12.40 0.55
C GLY A 247 14.92 -11.90 -0.64
N LYS A 248 13.64 -11.58 -0.44
CA LYS A 248 12.82 -10.87 -1.41
C LYS A 248 12.94 -9.38 -1.24
N GLY A 249 12.81 -8.64 -2.35
CA GLY A 249 12.83 -7.17 -2.32
C GLY A 249 14.21 -6.54 -2.09
N CYS A 250 15.31 -7.33 -2.12
CA CYS A 250 16.66 -6.82 -1.81
C CYS A 250 17.11 -5.66 -2.70
N ASN A 251 16.74 -5.68 -3.98
CA ASN A 251 17.03 -4.59 -4.92
C ASN A 251 15.81 -3.72 -5.24
N GLU A 252 14.74 -3.85 -4.48
CA GLU A 252 13.52 -3.07 -4.66
C GLU A 252 13.48 -1.89 -3.70
N ILE A 253 12.78 -0.85 -4.13
CA ILE A 253 12.53 0.35 -3.32
C ILE A 253 11.05 0.73 -3.39
N ARG A 254 10.55 1.35 -2.31
CA ARG A 254 9.28 2.06 -2.36
C ARG A 254 9.54 3.56 -2.43
N ILE A 255 8.90 4.22 -3.39
CA ILE A 255 8.85 5.67 -3.50
C ILE A 255 7.46 6.17 -3.10
N ALA A 256 7.40 7.18 -2.23
CA ALA A 256 6.19 7.93 -1.92
C ALA A 256 6.25 9.27 -2.67
N TYR A 257 5.38 9.47 -3.67
CA TYR A 257 5.38 10.70 -4.47
C TYR A 257 4.55 11.82 -3.82
N VAL A 258 4.97 12.19 -2.60
CA VAL A 258 4.25 13.16 -1.75
C VAL A 258 4.84 14.57 -1.78
N LEU A 259 6.02 14.75 -2.37
CA LEU A 259 6.67 16.05 -2.53
C LEU A 259 6.07 16.85 -3.69
N LYS A 260 6.49 18.12 -3.85
CA LYS A 260 6.16 18.92 -5.03
C LYS A 260 6.81 18.31 -6.29
N GLN A 261 6.26 18.63 -7.44
CA GLN A 261 6.71 18.05 -8.70
C GLN A 261 8.21 18.35 -8.97
N GLU A 262 8.65 19.58 -8.72
CA GLU A 262 10.05 19.98 -8.93
C GLU A 262 11.00 19.21 -8.02
N ASP A 263 10.62 19.00 -6.75
CA ASP A 263 11.40 18.23 -5.79
C ASP A 263 11.47 16.75 -6.18
N LEU A 264 10.37 16.19 -6.72
CA LEU A 264 10.33 14.83 -7.23
C LEU A 264 11.21 14.65 -8.47
N GLU A 265 11.21 15.61 -9.40
CA GLU A 265 12.12 15.61 -10.55
C GLU A 265 13.59 15.59 -10.09
N ARG A 266 13.94 16.48 -9.16
CA ARG A 266 15.28 16.53 -8.59
C ARG A 266 15.67 15.23 -7.89
N ALA A 267 14.76 14.67 -7.06
CA ALA A 267 15.00 13.41 -6.37
C ALA A 267 15.24 12.24 -7.33
N MET A 268 14.51 12.18 -8.44
CA MET A 268 14.72 11.13 -9.46
C MET A 268 16.00 11.34 -10.25
N ASP A 269 16.41 12.58 -10.51
CA ASP A 269 17.70 12.89 -11.13
C ASP A 269 18.87 12.46 -10.22
N LEU A 270 18.76 12.71 -8.90
CA LEU A 270 19.72 12.24 -7.91
C LEU A 270 19.78 10.71 -7.83
N LEU A 271 18.62 10.05 -7.88
CA LEU A 271 18.55 8.58 -7.90
C LEU A 271 19.25 8.01 -9.14
N ALA A 272 18.98 8.57 -10.31
CA ALA A 272 19.61 8.14 -11.57
C ALA A 272 21.14 8.32 -11.55
N LEU A 273 21.60 9.47 -11.05
CA LEU A 273 23.03 9.75 -10.90
C LEU A 273 23.66 8.83 -9.85
N GLY A 274 22.99 8.61 -8.73
CA GLY A 274 23.43 7.72 -7.66
C GLY A 274 23.61 6.29 -8.13
N ILE A 275 22.61 5.72 -8.82
CA ILE A 275 22.68 4.36 -9.39
C ILE A 275 23.92 4.22 -10.30
N ARG A 276 24.14 5.18 -11.18
CA ARG A 276 25.29 5.15 -12.09
C ARG A 276 26.62 5.15 -11.33
N LYS A 277 26.80 6.09 -10.38
CA LYS A 277 28.04 6.20 -9.60
C LYS A 277 28.26 4.99 -8.70
N TYR A 278 27.21 4.47 -8.09
CA TYR A 278 27.27 3.27 -7.25
C TYR A 278 27.77 2.06 -8.06
N ASN A 279 27.18 1.82 -9.23
CA ASN A 279 27.57 0.69 -10.10
C ASN A 279 28.95 0.83 -10.75
N GLU A 280 29.54 2.04 -10.76
CA GLU A 280 30.93 2.25 -11.19
C GLU A 280 31.95 1.83 -10.11
N THR A 281 31.51 1.75 -8.84
CA THR A 281 32.40 1.54 -7.69
C THR A 281 32.13 0.24 -6.93
N HIS A 282 31.01 -0.38 -7.15
CA HIS A 282 30.56 -1.63 -6.51
C HIS A 282 30.22 -2.70 -7.55
#